data_c02f1bbffa1f513893640e0893e1bef9
#
_entry.id   c02f1bbffa1f513893640e0893e1bef9
#
_cell.length_a   1.000
_cell.length_b   1.000
_cell.length_c   1.000
_cell.angle_alpha   90.00
_cell.angle_beta   90.00
_cell.angle_gamma   90.00
#
_symmetry.space_group_name_H-M   'P 1'
#
loop_
_entity.id
_entity.type
_entity.pdbx_description
1 polymer ?
#
loop_
_entity_poly.entity_id
_entity_poly.type
_entity_poly.pdbx_seq_one_letter_code
_entity_poly.pdbx_strand_id
1 'polypeptide(L)'
;MIYVTGDTHANIDIAKLNTTRFPQQKELTKNDFVIICGDFGLCWDGSHREMWWQDWLTAKNFTTLWIDGNHENFDMLYQFPLIDKFGGKVREIAPDIYHLDRGQVLTIDGKKIFCMGGARSVDKEYRVEHISWWKEEMPSRGEMERAIAALEQNNWCVDYVITHCAPRSVQTLLANWYENDPMVSFLDRVCSDLTFKRWFFGHYHVDRQVNEQFIALYNKVIPMEW
;
A
#
# COMPACT_ATOMS: atom_id res chain seq x y z
N MET A 1 17.30 -4.17 -0.14
CA MET A 1 16.61 -4.22 1.18
C MET A 1 15.24 -3.56 1.07
N ILE A 2 14.23 -4.02 1.83
CA ILE A 2 12.86 -3.45 1.77
C ILE A 2 12.46 -2.97 3.17
N TYR A 3 11.95 -1.74 3.26
CA TYR A 3 11.28 -1.18 4.43
C TYR A 3 9.80 -0.99 4.15
N VAL A 4 8.96 -1.01 5.18
CA VAL A 4 7.51 -0.84 5.07
C VAL A 4 7.05 0.21 6.08
N THR A 5 6.07 1.01 5.68
CA THR A 5 5.40 2.00 6.54
C THR A 5 3.91 2.10 6.18
N GLY A 6 3.12 2.68 7.06
CA GLY A 6 1.71 2.99 6.80
C GLY A 6 1.51 4.32 6.08
N ASP A 7 0.30 4.78 6.11
CA ASP A 7 -0.29 5.94 5.45
C ASP A 7 0.57 7.20 5.54
N THR A 8 0.73 7.93 4.44
CA THR A 8 1.51 9.17 4.42
C THR A 8 0.67 10.44 4.28
N HIS A 9 -0.58 10.34 3.78
CA HIS A 9 -1.51 11.47 3.62
C HIS A 9 -0.83 12.73 3.08
N ALA A 10 -0.10 12.59 1.99
CA ALA A 10 0.69 13.67 1.41
C ALA A 10 1.63 14.31 2.44
N ASN A 11 1.57 15.64 2.59
CA ASN A 11 2.43 16.41 3.49
C ASN A 11 2.11 16.25 4.99
N ILE A 12 1.08 15.49 5.36
CA ILE A 12 0.67 15.35 6.78
C ILE A 12 1.64 14.40 7.50
N ASP A 13 1.81 13.19 6.98
CA ASP A 13 2.55 12.14 7.69
C ASP A 13 3.86 11.72 7.00
N ILE A 14 4.14 12.23 5.79
CA ILE A 14 5.33 11.86 5.03
C ILE A 14 6.66 12.20 5.74
N ALA A 15 6.61 13.13 6.70
CA ALA A 15 7.79 13.50 7.48
C ALA A 15 8.41 12.34 8.29
N LYS A 16 7.70 11.20 8.44
CA LYS A 16 8.27 9.97 8.99
C LYS A 16 9.44 9.43 8.14
N LEU A 17 9.47 9.77 6.85
CA LEU A 17 10.53 9.40 5.91
C LEU A 17 11.69 10.41 5.88
N ASN A 18 11.78 11.36 6.82
CA ASN A 18 12.94 12.22 6.94
C ASN A 18 14.12 11.50 7.61
N THR A 19 15.33 12.04 7.47
CA THR A 19 16.56 11.42 7.98
C THR A 19 16.67 11.38 9.51
N THR A 20 15.85 12.16 10.21
CA THR A 20 15.79 12.16 11.68
C THR A 20 14.96 11.00 12.21
N ARG A 21 13.79 10.73 11.59
CA ARG A 21 12.87 9.67 12.00
C ARG A 21 13.21 8.31 11.39
N PHE A 22 13.83 8.33 10.21
CA PHE A 22 14.30 7.16 9.48
C PHE A 22 15.77 7.32 9.09
N PRO A 23 16.71 7.29 10.07
CA PRO A 23 18.15 7.50 9.84
C PRO A 23 18.80 6.42 8.97
N GLN A 24 18.25 5.19 8.95
CA GLN A 24 18.75 4.06 8.15
C GLN A 24 18.76 4.38 6.64
N GLN A 25 17.90 5.28 6.17
CA GLN A 25 17.89 5.68 4.76
C GLN A 25 19.21 6.23 4.24
N LYS A 26 20.12 6.66 5.12
CA LYS A 26 21.44 7.19 4.72
C LYS A 26 22.34 6.13 4.09
N GLU A 27 22.09 4.87 4.43
CA GLU A 27 22.86 3.71 3.95
C GLU A 27 22.16 3.03 2.75
N LEU A 28 20.96 3.45 2.41
CA LEU A 28 20.19 2.89 1.29
C LEU A 28 20.66 3.45 -0.04
N THR A 29 20.30 2.76 -1.10
CA THR A 29 20.50 3.12 -2.50
C THR A 29 19.19 3.03 -3.27
N LYS A 30 19.16 3.46 -4.53
CA LYS A 30 17.97 3.31 -5.39
C LYS A 30 17.57 1.84 -5.68
N ASN A 31 18.41 0.88 -5.29
CA ASN A 31 18.07 -0.55 -5.33
C ASN A 31 17.40 -1.03 -4.03
N ASP A 32 17.24 -0.16 -3.05
CA ASP A 32 16.51 -0.42 -1.81
C ASP A 32 15.15 0.27 -1.87
N PHE A 33 14.16 -0.29 -1.19
CA PHE A 33 12.77 0.09 -1.36
C PHE A 33 12.12 0.50 -0.03
N VAL A 34 11.24 1.48 -0.10
CA VAL A 34 10.28 1.80 0.97
C VAL A 34 8.87 1.60 0.40
N ILE A 35 8.10 0.68 0.99
CA ILE A 35 6.72 0.40 0.58
C ILE A 35 5.76 1.10 1.55
N ILE A 36 4.85 1.91 1.01
CA ILE A 36 3.79 2.61 1.75
C ILE A 36 2.49 1.82 1.59
N CYS A 37 1.86 1.45 2.71
CA CYS A 37 0.66 0.62 2.76
C CYS A 37 -0.64 1.40 2.50
N GLY A 38 -0.67 2.24 1.48
CA GLY A 38 -1.85 3.02 1.06
C GLY A 38 -1.89 4.42 1.64
N ASP A 39 -2.92 5.17 1.25
CA ASP A 39 -3.14 6.58 1.58
C ASP A 39 -1.87 7.41 1.36
N PHE A 40 -1.33 7.28 0.13
CA PHE A 40 -0.13 7.99 -0.27
C PHE A 40 -0.34 9.49 -0.36
N GLY A 41 -1.41 9.90 -1.04
CA GLY A 41 -1.88 11.27 -1.13
C GLY A 41 -1.00 12.22 -1.96
N LEU A 42 0.06 11.74 -2.62
CA LEU A 42 0.92 12.53 -3.51
C LEU A 42 0.72 12.17 -4.99
N CYS A 43 -0.51 11.86 -5.35
CA CYS A 43 -1.06 11.78 -6.70
C CYS A 43 -2.49 12.32 -6.63
N TRP A 44 -2.66 13.63 -6.33
CA TRP A 44 -3.92 14.18 -5.90
C TRP A 44 -4.42 15.34 -6.77
N ASP A 45 -3.67 16.42 -6.89
CA ASP A 45 -4.12 17.66 -7.54
C ASP A 45 -3.11 18.26 -8.54
N GLY A 46 -1.93 17.68 -8.67
CA GLY A 46 -0.85 18.20 -9.54
C GLY A 46 -0.33 19.57 -9.11
N SER A 47 -0.56 19.99 -7.88
CA SER A 47 -0.13 21.29 -7.39
C SER A 47 1.40 21.37 -7.25
N HIS A 48 1.94 22.61 -7.26
CA HIS A 48 3.36 22.82 -6.98
C HIS A 48 3.80 22.23 -5.64
N ARG A 49 2.91 22.16 -4.65
CA ARG A 49 3.20 21.56 -3.35
C ARG A 49 3.31 20.04 -3.46
N GLU A 50 2.43 19.40 -4.21
CA GLU A 50 2.51 17.96 -4.48
C GLU A 50 3.80 17.62 -5.23
N MET A 51 4.09 18.35 -6.33
CA MET A 51 5.32 18.17 -7.10
C MET A 51 6.58 18.35 -6.24
N TRP A 52 6.59 19.33 -5.33
CA TRP A 52 7.71 19.51 -4.39
C TRP A 52 7.91 18.28 -3.46
N TRP A 53 6.85 17.67 -2.99
CA TRP A 53 6.95 16.46 -2.16
C TRP A 53 7.34 15.22 -2.98
N GLN A 54 6.91 15.12 -4.23
CA GLN A 54 7.38 14.07 -5.15
C GLN A 54 8.88 14.24 -5.42
N ASP A 55 9.36 15.45 -5.69
CA ASP A 55 10.79 15.76 -5.86
C ASP A 55 11.58 15.42 -4.58
N TRP A 56 11.02 15.74 -3.40
CA TRP A 56 11.63 15.41 -2.12
C TRP A 56 11.77 13.89 -1.92
N LEU A 57 10.80 13.10 -2.34
CA LEU A 57 10.89 11.62 -2.33
C LEU A 57 11.88 11.11 -3.39
N THR A 58 11.84 11.66 -4.60
CA THR A 58 12.78 11.31 -5.69
C THR A 58 14.23 11.56 -5.26
N ALA A 59 14.49 12.60 -4.46
CA ALA A 59 15.81 12.89 -3.92
C ALA A 59 16.28 11.94 -2.80
N LYS A 60 15.45 11.00 -2.34
CA LYS A 60 15.86 10.00 -1.35
C LYS A 60 16.81 8.97 -1.95
N ASN A 61 17.57 8.31 -1.10
CA ASN A 61 18.50 7.25 -1.52
C ASN A 61 17.79 5.92 -1.89
N PHE A 62 16.49 5.79 -1.62
CA PHE A 62 15.68 4.60 -1.90
C PHE A 62 14.64 4.87 -3.00
N THR A 63 14.09 3.81 -3.57
CA THR A 63 12.92 3.83 -4.44
C THR A 63 11.66 3.72 -3.59
N THR A 64 10.68 4.61 -3.85
CA THR A 64 9.38 4.59 -3.17
C THR A 64 8.39 3.73 -3.94
N LEU A 65 7.79 2.77 -3.26
CA LEU A 65 6.70 1.95 -3.74
C LEU A 65 5.47 2.20 -2.88
N TRP A 66 4.28 2.14 -3.45
CA TRP A 66 3.07 2.32 -2.69
C TRP A 66 1.90 1.57 -3.34
N ILE A 67 0.96 1.15 -2.53
CA ILE A 67 -0.36 0.69 -2.97
C ILE A 67 -1.38 1.79 -2.71
N ASP A 68 -2.51 1.77 -3.38
CA ASP A 68 -3.58 2.71 -3.10
C ASP A 68 -4.33 2.38 -1.80
N GLY A 69 -4.81 3.43 -1.14
CA GLY A 69 -5.73 3.36 -0.01
C GLY A 69 -7.14 3.84 -0.41
N ASN A 70 -7.87 4.39 0.56
CA ASN A 70 -9.16 5.04 0.30
C ASN A 70 -9.02 6.56 0.09
N HIS A 71 -7.89 7.15 0.43
CA HIS A 71 -7.59 8.57 0.23
C HIS A 71 -6.68 8.79 -0.97
N GLU A 72 -7.16 8.41 -2.18
CA GLU A 72 -6.43 8.61 -3.43
C GLU A 72 -7.32 9.29 -4.47
N ASN A 73 -6.72 10.10 -5.36
CA ASN A 73 -7.38 10.59 -6.55
C ASN A 73 -7.20 9.58 -7.71
N PHE A 74 -8.15 8.67 -7.86
CA PHE A 74 -8.08 7.63 -8.88
C PHE A 74 -8.20 8.19 -10.30
N ASP A 75 -8.90 9.32 -10.49
CA ASP A 75 -8.97 9.99 -11.81
C ASP A 75 -7.57 10.44 -12.25
N MET A 76 -6.75 10.91 -11.34
CA MET A 76 -5.38 11.32 -11.63
C MET A 76 -4.45 10.10 -11.74
N LEU A 77 -4.54 9.16 -10.82
CA LEU A 77 -3.70 7.96 -10.80
C LEU A 77 -3.82 7.17 -12.11
N TYR A 78 -5.02 7.03 -12.65
CA TYR A 78 -5.25 6.24 -13.86
C TYR A 78 -4.83 6.94 -15.16
N GLN A 79 -4.41 8.21 -15.10
CA GLN A 79 -3.78 8.88 -16.26
C GLN A 79 -2.36 8.37 -16.49
N PHE A 80 -1.68 7.85 -15.47
CA PHE A 80 -0.36 7.26 -15.64
C PHE A 80 -0.48 5.87 -16.26
N PRO A 81 0.30 5.57 -17.34
CA PRO A 81 0.21 4.27 -18.00
C PRO A 81 0.73 3.15 -17.11
N LEU A 82 0.14 1.97 -17.26
CA LEU A 82 0.69 0.74 -16.69
C LEU A 82 1.95 0.34 -17.46
N ILE A 83 3.04 0.12 -16.74
CA ILE A 83 4.31 -0.38 -17.27
C ILE A 83 4.68 -1.72 -16.60
N ASP A 84 5.47 -2.53 -17.29
CA ASP A 84 6.00 -3.78 -16.74
C ASP A 84 7.23 -3.51 -15.86
N LYS A 85 7.12 -3.83 -14.57
CA LYS A 85 8.22 -3.73 -13.61
C LYS A 85 7.99 -4.71 -12.45
N PHE A 86 9.06 -5.19 -11.84
CA PHE A 86 9.00 -6.12 -10.70
C PHE A 86 8.23 -7.44 -10.98
N GLY A 87 8.13 -7.84 -12.23
CA GLY A 87 7.39 -9.04 -12.65
C GLY A 87 5.86 -8.85 -12.71
N GLY A 88 5.37 -7.62 -12.68
CA GLY A 88 3.95 -7.28 -12.81
C GLY A 88 3.75 -5.87 -13.35
N LYS A 89 2.60 -5.26 -13.08
CA LYS A 89 2.21 -3.94 -13.56
C LYS A 89 2.30 -2.89 -12.47
N VAL A 90 2.90 -1.76 -12.81
CA VAL A 90 3.02 -0.59 -11.93
C VAL A 90 2.73 0.70 -12.71
N ARG A 91 2.54 1.81 -12.02
CA ARG A 91 2.48 3.16 -12.61
C ARG A 91 3.63 3.99 -12.03
N GLU A 92 4.46 4.57 -12.87
CA GLU A 92 5.48 5.52 -12.43
C GLU A 92 4.86 6.92 -12.43
N ILE A 93 4.64 7.49 -11.23
CA ILE A 93 4.02 8.82 -11.09
C ILE A 93 5.07 9.95 -11.05
N ALA A 94 6.29 9.63 -10.65
CA ALA A 94 7.47 10.48 -10.70
C ALA A 94 8.71 9.56 -10.69
N PRO A 95 9.94 10.07 -10.99
CA PRO A 95 11.14 9.23 -10.98
C PRO A 95 11.33 8.49 -9.66
N ASP A 96 11.47 7.16 -9.74
CA ASP A 96 11.63 6.27 -8.58
C ASP A 96 10.44 6.27 -7.58
N ILE A 97 9.24 6.64 -8.04
CA ILE A 97 8.01 6.57 -7.26
C ILE A 97 6.97 5.76 -8.05
N TYR A 98 6.67 4.54 -7.57
CA TYR A 98 5.83 3.59 -8.29
C TYR A 98 4.60 3.19 -7.48
N HIS A 99 3.43 3.35 -8.08
CA HIS A 99 2.21 2.69 -7.61
C HIS A 99 2.20 1.23 -8.06
N LEU A 100 2.00 0.32 -7.13
CA LEU A 100 1.88 -1.11 -7.36
C LEU A 100 0.42 -1.43 -7.67
N ASP A 101 0.12 -1.83 -8.90
CA ASP A 101 -1.27 -2.10 -9.31
C ASP A 101 -1.87 -3.26 -8.53
N ARG A 102 -3.18 -3.23 -8.31
CA ARG A 102 -3.90 -4.16 -7.44
C ARG A 102 -3.88 -5.60 -7.92
N GLY A 103 -3.88 -6.51 -6.96
CA GLY A 103 -4.14 -7.93 -7.19
C GLY A 103 -2.99 -8.66 -7.88
N GLN A 104 -1.74 -8.27 -7.61
CA GLN A 104 -0.58 -8.87 -8.23
C GLN A 104 0.38 -9.47 -7.21
N VAL A 105 1.15 -10.45 -7.65
CA VAL A 105 2.33 -10.95 -6.95
C VAL A 105 3.55 -10.39 -7.67
N LEU A 106 4.22 -9.44 -7.03
CA LEU A 106 5.42 -8.79 -7.54
C LEU A 106 6.68 -9.42 -6.95
N THR A 107 7.78 -9.38 -7.70
CA THR A 107 9.10 -9.82 -7.21
C THR A 107 9.96 -8.59 -6.96
N ILE A 108 10.13 -8.21 -5.71
CA ILE A 108 10.90 -7.04 -5.29
C ILE A 108 12.05 -7.51 -4.39
N ASP A 109 13.28 -7.17 -4.73
CA ASP A 109 14.49 -7.62 -4.02
C ASP A 109 14.51 -9.16 -3.78
N GLY A 110 14.07 -9.92 -4.80
CA GLY A 110 14.01 -11.38 -4.75
C GLY A 110 12.89 -11.96 -3.88
N LYS A 111 11.99 -11.15 -3.32
CA LYS A 111 10.84 -11.57 -2.50
C LYS A 111 9.56 -11.50 -3.31
N LYS A 112 8.73 -12.53 -3.21
CA LYS A 112 7.37 -12.54 -3.75
C LYS A 112 6.45 -11.79 -2.79
N ILE A 113 5.85 -10.71 -3.27
CA ILE A 113 4.97 -9.84 -2.46
C ILE A 113 3.61 -9.75 -3.14
N PHE A 114 2.57 -10.20 -2.46
CA PHE A 114 1.20 -9.98 -2.91
C PHE A 114 0.76 -8.58 -2.50
N CYS A 115 0.29 -7.78 -3.45
CA CYS A 115 -0.15 -6.40 -3.27
C CYS A 115 -1.63 -6.25 -3.60
N MET A 116 -2.41 -5.71 -2.65
CA MET A 116 -3.82 -5.42 -2.85
C MET A 116 -4.23 -4.14 -2.13
N GLY A 117 -4.40 -3.06 -2.88
CA GLY A 117 -4.83 -1.76 -2.38
C GLY A 117 -6.34 -1.68 -2.17
N GLY A 118 -6.77 -0.57 -1.60
CA GLY A 118 -8.16 -0.21 -1.37
C GLY A 118 -8.65 -0.48 0.04
N ALA A 119 -9.59 0.37 0.45
CA ALA A 119 -10.40 0.23 1.66
C ALA A 119 -11.65 1.09 1.52
N ARG A 120 -12.65 0.87 2.38
CA ARG A 120 -13.87 1.65 2.40
C ARG A 120 -13.70 2.92 3.24
N SER A 121 -14.04 4.08 2.69
CA SER A 121 -14.19 5.32 3.47
C SER A 121 -15.43 5.27 4.34
N VAL A 122 -15.26 5.45 5.65
CA VAL A 122 -16.37 5.49 6.62
C VAL A 122 -17.15 6.81 6.57
N ASP A 123 -16.54 7.86 6.04
CA ASP A 123 -17.06 9.22 5.97
C ASP A 123 -17.50 9.67 4.56
N LYS A 124 -17.65 8.72 3.63
CA LYS A 124 -17.99 9.00 2.22
C LYS A 124 -19.26 9.85 2.05
N GLU A 125 -20.21 9.78 3.00
CA GLU A 125 -21.46 10.55 2.99
C GLU A 125 -21.22 12.07 3.12
N TYR A 126 -20.05 12.47 3.64
CA TYR A 126 -19.62 13.86 3.78
C TYR A 126 -18.67 14.31 2.67
N ARG A 127 -18.38 13.43 1.70
CA ARG A 127 -17.45 13.66 0.61
C ARG A 127 -18.18 13.81 -0.72
N VAL A 128 -17.48 14.34 -1.70
CA VAL A 128 -18.00 14.54 -3.07
C VAL A 128 -17.23 13.64 -4.02
N GLU A 129 -17.98 12.84 -4.80
CA GLU A 129 -17.40 11.94 -5.81
C GLU A 129 -16.60 12.74 -6.86
N HIS A 130 -15.45 12.22 -7.25
CA HIS A 130 -14.46 12.85 -8.14
C HIS A 130 -13.82 14.16 -7.63
N ILE A 131 -13.98 14.50 -6.33
CA ILE A 131 -13.32 15.66 -5.70
C ILE A 131 -12.59 15.24 -4.43
N SER A 132 -13.25 14.50 -3.56
CA SER A 132 -12.69 14.09 -2.27
C SER A 132 -12.99 12.62 -1.95
N TRP A 133 -13.68 11.93 -2.84
CA TRP A 133 -13.99 10.50 -2.75
C TRP A 133 -14.15 9.91 -4.15
N TRP A 134 -13.73 8.68 -4.33
CA TRP A 134 -13.87 7.90 -5.57
C TRP A 134 -14.40 6.51 -5.23
N LYS A 135 -15.33 6.01 -6.03
CA LYS A 135 -15.85 4.62 -5.89
C LYS A 135 -14.76 3.57 -6.10
N GLU A 136 -13.70 3.94 -6.83
CA GLU A 136 -12.51 3.15 -7.08
C GLU A 136 -11.69 2.88 -5.82
N GLU A 137 -11.97 3.53 -4.68
CA GLU A 137 -11.38 3.16 -3.37
C GLU A 137 -11.63 1.68 -3.07
N MET A 138 -12.76 1.15 -3.54
CA MET A 138 -13.10 -0.27 -3.42
C MET A 138 -12.67 -1.03 -4.67
N PRO A 139 -11.91 -2.13 -4.51
CA PRO A 139 -11.54 -2.97 -5.63
C PRO A 139 -12.77 -3.52 -6.36
N SER A 140 -12.72 -3.47 -7.68
CA SER A 140 -13.73 -4.08 -8.54
C SER A 140 -13.68 -5.61 -8.45
N ARG A 141 -14.77 -6.26 -8.84
CA ARG A 141 -14.81 -7.73 -8.96
C ARG A 141 -13.71 -8.26 -9.88
N GLY A 142 -13.45 -7.59 -11.01
CA GLY A 142 -12.40 -7.98 -11.94
C GLY A 142 -10.98 -7.89 -11.34
N GLU A 143 -10.71 -6.92 -10.46
CA GLU A 143 -9.44 -6.82 -9.74
C GLU A 143 -9.30 -7.95 -8.72
N MET A 144 -10.36 -8.29 -8.00
CA MET A 144 -10.37 -9.43 -7.08
C MET A 144 -10.19 -10.77 -7.81
N GLU A 145 -10.81 -10.95 -8.98
CA GLU A 145 -10.64 -12.16 -9.82
C GLU A 145 -9.19 -12.26 -10.34
N ARG A 146 -8.58 -11.16 -10.78
CA ARG A 146 -7.16 -11.13 -11.16
C ARG A 146 -6.23 -11.47 -9.99
N ALA A 147 -6.56 -10.97 -8.79
CA ALA A 147 -5.80 -11.26 -7.58
C ALA A 147 -5.80 -12.76 -7.26
N ILE A 148 -6.96 -13.41 -7.33
CA ILE A 148 -7.07 -14.87 -7.16
C ILE A 148 -6.22 -15.61 -8.21
N ALA A 149 -6.33 -15.24 -9.49
CA ALA A 149 -5.55 -15.86 -10.55
C ALA A 149 -4.03 -15.69 -10.34
N ALA A 150 -3.58 -14.52 -9.85
CA ALA A 150 -2.17 -14.29 -9.52
C ALA A 150 -1.70 -15.16 -8.36
N LEU A 151 -2.53 -15.35 -7.33
CA LEU A 151 -2.23 -16.22 -6.20
C LEU A 151 -2.19 -17.71 -6.62
N GLU A 152 -3.13 -18.15 -7.47
CA GLU A 152 -3.14 -19.51 -8.05
C GLU A 152 -1.87 -19.77 -8.84
N GLN A 153 -1.44 -18.85 -9.71
CA GLN A 153 -0.18 -18.94 -10.47
C GLN A 153 1.06 -19.03 -9.57
N ASN A 154 0.97 -18.55 -8.34
CA ASN A 154 2.02 -18.66 -7.33
C ASN A 154 1.78 -19.78 -6.32
N ASN A 155 0.88 -20.72 -6.62
CA ASN A 155 0.54 -21.86 -5.75
C ASN A 155 0.12 -21.43 -4.34
N TRP A 156 -0.57 -20.29 -4.22
CA TRP A 156 -0.99 -19.71 -2.93
C TRP A 156 0.15 -19.59 -1.91
N CYS A 157 1.35 -19.20 -2.39
CA CYS A 157 2.54 -19.07 -1.55
C CYS A 157 3.34 -17.83 -1.97
N VAL A 158 3.48 -16.89 -1.04
CA VAL A 158 4.28 -15.67 -1.19
C VAL A 158 5.13 -15.44 0.05
N ASP A 159 6.14 -14.57 -0.03
CA ASP A 159 6.92 -14.21 1.15
C ASP A 159 6.15 -13.24 2.04
N TYR A 160 5.55 -12.20 1.43
CA TYR A 160 4.89 -11.12 2.15
C TYR A 160 3.59 -10.68 1.48
N VAL A 161 2.74 -10.05 2.27
CA VAL A 161 1.49 -9.44 1.81
C VAL A 161 1.48 -7.98 2.22
N ILE A 162 1.08 -7.10 1.29
CA ILE A 162 0.87 -5.67 1.52
C ILE A 162 -0.55 -5.34 1.12
N THR A 163 -1.34 -4.86 2.07
CA THR A 163 -2.69 -4.34 1.81
C THR A 163 -2.88 -2.99 2.52
N HIS A 164 -3.92 -2.24 2.14
CA HIS A 164 -4.25 -1.04 2.89
C HIS A 164 -5.06 -1.38 4.14
N CYS A 165 -6.20 -2.05 4.00
CA CYS A 165 -6.96 -2.57 5.14
C CYS A 165 -6.59 -4.03 5.47
N ALA A 166 -6.98 -4.49 6.65
CA ALA A 166 -6.73 -5.86 7.13
C ALA A 166 -7.93 -6.79 6.82
N PRO A 167 -7.73 -8.12 6.79
CA PRO A 167 -8.82 -9.08 6.84
C PRO A 167 -9.74 -8.83 8.06
N ARG A 168 -11.04 -9.10 7.93
CA ARG A 168 -12.00 -8.87 9.02
C ARG A 168 -11.61 -9.58 10.32
N SER A 169 -11.12 -10.82 10.22
CA SER A 169 -10.65 -11.59 11.38
C SER A 169 -9.51 -10.90 12.14
N VAL A 170 -8.67 -10.14 11.43
CA VAL A 170 -7.56 -9.36 12.01
C VAL A 170 -8.06 -8.05 12.61
N GLN A 171 -9.02 -7.38 11.95
CA GLN A 171 -9.61 -6.13 12.45
C GLN A 171 -10.20 -6.30 13.85
N THR A 172 -10.86 -7.43 14.13
CA THR A 172 -11.45 -7.72 15.45
C THR A 172 -10.41 -7.79 16.58
N LEU A 173 -9.13 -7.99 16.23
CA LEU A 173 -8.01 -7.97 17.19
C LEU A 173 -7.44 -6.57 17.41
N LEU A 174 -7.73 -5.63 16.50
CA LEU A 174 -7.28 -4.23 16.58
C LEU A 174 -8.24 -3.35 17.36
N ALA A 175 -9.53 -3.52 17.16
CA ALA A 175 -10.60 -2.68 17.72
C ALA A 175 -11.86 -3.51 18.03
N ASN A 176 -12.76 -2.92 18.82
CA ASN A 176 -14.07 -3.52 19.12
C ASN A 176 -15.10 -3.36 17.97
N TRP A 177 -14.69 -2.82 16.85
CA TRP A 177 -15.49 -2.66 15.64
C TRP A 177 -14.68 -3.15 14.43
N TYR A 178 -15.38 -3.53 13.39
CA TYR A 178 -14.77 -3.95 12.12
C TYR A 178 -15.68 -3.52 10.96
N GLU A 179 -15.07 -3.32 9.83
CA GLU A 179 -15.78 -3.10 8.59
C GLU A 179 -16.36 -4.41 8.07
N ASN A 180 -17.52 -4.31 7.44
CA ASN A 180 -18.16 -5.45 6.79
C ASN A 180 -18.49 -5.05 5.35
N ASP A 181 -17.54 -5.27 4.48
CA ASP A 181 -17.63 -4.95 3.06
C ASP A 181 -17.01 -6.07 2.20
N PRO A 182 -17.15 -6.01 0.86
CA PRO A 182 -16.60 -7.02 -0.02
C PRO A 182 -15.08 -7.17 0.07
N MET A 183 -14.33 -6.08 0.32
CA MET A 183 -12.86 -6.10 0.39
C MET A 183 -12.38 -6.88 1.59
N VAL A 184 -12.87 -6.59 2.78
CA VAL A 184 -12.44 -7.29 4.01
C VAL A 184 -12.85 -8.78 3.99
N SER A 185 -13.99 -9.10 3.36
CA SER A 185 -14.42 -10.50 3.15
C SER A 185 -13.53 -11.23 2.13
N PHE A 186 -13.10 -10.53 1.07
CA PHE A 186 -12.14 -11.04 0.12
C PHE A 186 -10.79 -11.31 0.78
N LEU A 187 -10.29 -10.39 1.61
CA LEU A 187 -9.03 -10.58 2.34
C LEU A 187 -9.09 -11.71 3.36
N ASP A 188 -10.24 -11.93 4.03
CA ASP A 188 -10.43 -13.11 4.89
C ASP A 188 -10.25 -14.42 4.11
N ARG A 189 -10.85 -14.50 2.91
CA ARG A 189 -10.69 -15.67 2.02
C ARG A 189 -9.23 -15.85 1.61
N VAL A 190 -8.57 -14.77 1.15
CA VAL A 190 -7.14 -14.82 0.80
C VAL A 190 -6.32 -15.29 1.99
N CYS A 191 -6.59 -14.77 3.18
CA CYS A 191 -5.88 -15.13 4.40
C CYS A 191 -6.01 -16.60 4.77
N SER A 192 -7.17 -17.24 4.50
CA SER A 192 -7.40 -18.65 4.83
C SER A 192 -6.60 -19.61 3.94
N ASP A 193 -6.32 -19.22 2.70
CA ASP A 193 -5.76 -20.11 1.69
C ASP A 193 -4.28 -19.83 1.41
N LEU A 194 -3.79 -18.61 1.74
CA LEU A 194 -2.47 -18.13 1.40
C LEU A 194 -1.42 -18.50 2.47
N THR A 195 -0.30 -19.06 2.02
CA THR A 195 0.91 -19.22 2.84
C THR A 195 1.81 -17.99 2.68
N PHE A 196 2.14 -17.34 3.79
CA PHE A 196 3.00 -16.15 3.83
C PHE A 196 3.75 -16.04 5.16
N LYS A 197 4.82 -15.25 5.19
CA LYS A 197 5.60 -14.97 6.41
C LYS A 197 4.95 -13.87 7.22
N ARG A 198 4.69 -12.70 6.57
CA ARG A 198 4.09 -11.53 7.22
C ARG A 198 3.16 -10.79 6.28
N TRP A 199 2.19 -10.11 6.90
CA TRP A 199 1.19 -9.27 6.26
C TRP A 199 1.22 -7.89 6.90
N PHE A 200 1.57 -6.86 6.12
CA PHE A 200 1.63 -5.47 6.54
C PHE A 200 0.44 -4.70 6.00
N PHE A 201 -0.08 -3.78 6.79
CA PHE A 201 -1.21 -2.97 6.38
C PHE A 201 -1.24 -1.62 7.11
N GLY A 202 -1.93 -0.61 6.53
CA GLY A 202 -2.13 0.74 7.06
C GLY A 202 -3.53 0.96 7.60
N HIS A 203 -4.19 2.05 7.19
CA HIS A 203 -5.60 2.40 7.37
C HIS A 203 -6.05 2.70 8.80
N TYR A 204 -5.58 1.97 9.79
CA TYR A 204 -6.07 2.08 11.19
C TYR A 204 -5.29 3.09 12.02
N HIS A 205 -4.31 3.77 11.45
CA HIS A 205 -3.45 4.79 12.10
C HIS A 205 -2.82 4.32 13.41
N VAL A 206 -2.41 3.06 13.47
CA VAL A 206 -1.75 2.47 14.64
C VAL A 206 -0.47 1.73 14.22
N ASP A 207 0.53 1.76 15.08
CA ASP A 207 1.72 0.93 14.97
C ASP A 207 1.61 -0.24 15.94
N ARG A 208 1.15 -1.39 15.46
CA ARG A 208 0.89 -2.56 16.29
C ARG A 208 1.25 -3.87 15.60
N GLN A 209 2.05 -4.67 16.23
CA GLN A 209 2.14 -6.08 15.89
C GLN A 209 0.91 -6.78 16.48
N VAL A 210 -0.02 -7.18 15.61
CA VAL A 210 -1.29 -7.81 16.02
C VAL A 210 -1.03 -9.24 16.53
N ASN A 211 -0.19 -9.97 15.80
CA ASN A 211 0.34 -11.29 16.15
C ASN A 211 1.68 -11.50 15.41
N GLU A 212 2.17 -12.74 15.32
CA GLU A 212 3.44 -13.07 14.68
C GLU A 212 3.47 -12.75 13.18
N GLN A 213 2.31 -12.78 12.50
CA GLN A 213 2.20 -12.58 11.06
C GLN A 213 1.66 -11.20 10.65
N PHE A 214 0.78 -10.57 11.44
CA PHE A 214 0.07 -9.35 11.07
C PHE A 214 0.62 -8.12 11.77
N ILE A 215 0.97 -7.10 10.99
CA ILE A 215 1.58 -5.86 11.46
C ILE A 215 0.82 -4.66 10.88
N ALA A 216 0.14 -3.91 11.74
CA ALA A 216 -0.43 -2.61 11.44
C ALA A 216 0.66 -1.54 11.53
N LEU A 217 0.74 -0.67 10.54
CA LEU A 217 1.73 0.39 10.44
C LEU A 217 1.08 1.75 10.24
N TYR A 218 1.63 2.75 10.89
CA TYR A 218 1.30 4.15 10.68
C TYR A 218 2.55 5.02 10.66
N ASN A 219 3.16 5.29 11.84
CA ASN A 219 4.30 6.18 11.97
C ASN A 219 5.65 5.48 11.83
N LYS A 220 5.72 4.19 12.11
CA LYS A 220 6.95 3.43 12.05
C LYS A 220 7.35 3.10 10.62
N VAL A 221 8.66 3.15 10.37
CA VAL A 221 9.31 2.60 9.16
C VAL A 221 10.14 1.42 9.63
N ILE A 222 9.77 0.21 9.24
CA ILE A 222 10.42 -1.02 9.72
C ILE A 222 10.98 -1.84 8.56
N PRO A 223 12.08 -2.59 8.74
CA PRO A 223 12.51 -3.54 7.73
C PRO A 223 11.47 -4.64 7.55
N MET A 224 11.24 -5.06 6.30
CA MET A 224 10.28 -6.13 5.98
C MET A 224 10.73 -7.48 6.57
N GLU A 225 12.02 -7.72 6.56
CA GLU A 225 12.66 -8.84 7.24
C GLU A 225 13.01 -8.43 8.67
N TRP A 226 12.10 -8.65 9.59
CA TRP A 226 12.25 -8.24 10.98
C TRP A 226 12.14 -9.41 11.95
#